data_f85ae56abc7b1bbaa5c266fda56e1f5c
#
_entry.id   f85ae56abc7b1bbaa5c266fda56e1f5c
#
_cell.length_a   1.000
_cell.length_b   1.000
_cell.length_c   1.000
_cell.angle_alpha   90.00
_cell.angle_beta   90.00
_cell.angle_gamma   90.00
#
_symmetry.space_group_name_H-M   'P 1'
#
loop_
_entity.id
_entity.type
_entity.pdbx_description
1 polymer ?
#
loop_
_entity_poly.entity_id
_entity_poly.type
_entity_poly.pdbx_seq_one_letter_code
_entity_poly.pdbx_strand_id
1 'polypeptide(L)'
;MKGTKKEIHINDKVIYYTHIEKGSSTVCFMFSGSGYNYDKPLFYYATMLMLEKKIDVVHIHYSYDEQVMSKPIEEVTKVMMDDIHPIMNEVLKGDQYNEPMFLGKSLGTIPIANDLMKRKEFLQSKMIVLTPLLTFESIFDSILHSSHEGLLVIGDKDHHYNANQIDQLYKTNXXIDVIKNANHSVNXGGFETEIXLKR
;
A
#
# COMPACT_ATOMS: atom_id res chain seq x y z
N MET A 1 -19.77 0.24 6.92
CA MET A 1 -18.82 -0.39 6.01
C MET A 1 -18.77 -1.88 6.24
N LYS A 2 -19.25 -2.64 5.31
CA LYS A 2 -19.35 -4.08 5.47
C LYS A 2 -18.50 -4.81 4.44
N GLY A 3 -17.69 -5.72 4.93
CA GLY A 3 -16.90 -6.57 4.04
C GLY A 3 -17.05 -8.02 4.42
N THR A 4 -16.77 -8.89 3.49
CA THR A 4 -16.77 -10.32 3.71
C THR A 4 -15.34 -10.77 4.00
N LYS A 5 -15.15 -11.36 5.18
CA LYS A 5 -13.85 -11.91 5.52
C LYS A 5 -13.70 -13.28 4.85
N LYS A 6 -12.60 -13.44 4.14
CA LYS A 6 -12.35 -14.66 3.35
C LYS A 6 -10.99 -15.22 3.71
N GLU A 7 -10.79 -16.49 3.37
CA GLU A 7 -9.53 -17.15 3.65
C GLU A 7 -9.11 -18.01 2.48
N ILE A 8 -7.81 -18.18 2.33
CA ILE A 8 -7.22 -19.04 1.32
C ILE A 8 -6.24 -19.97 2.02
N HIS A 9 -6.36 -21.25 1.70
CA HIS A 9 -5.48 -22.27 2.27
C HIS A 9 -4.36 -22.58 1.27
N ILE A 10 -3.12 -22.37 1.71
CA ILE A 10 -1.95 -22.62 0.88
C ILE A 10 -0.96 -23.44 1.69
N ASN A 11 -0.69 -24.65 1.23
CA ASN A 11 0.16 -25.57 1.97
C ASN A 11 -0.41 -25.74 3.37
N ASP A 12 0.37 -25.48 4.41
CA ASP A 12 -0.09 -25.59 5.79
C ASP A 12 -0.46 -24.25 6.38
N LYS A 13 -0.73 -23.25 5.54
CA LYS A 13 -0.94 -21.89 5.97
C LYS A 13 -2.29 -21.40 5.51
N VAL A 14 -2.94 -20.61 6.35
CA VAL A 14 -4.20 -19.94 6.00
C VAL A 14 -3.93 -18.44 5.96
N ILE A 15 -4.31 -17.81 4.86
CA ILE A 15 -4.17 -16.37 4.75
C ILE A 15 -5.56 -15.76 4.60
N TYR A 16 -5.70 -14.54 5.11
CA TYR A 16 -7.00 -13.88 5.24
C TYR A 16 -7.04 -12.56 4.51
N TYR A 17 -8.22 -12.22 4.01
CA TYR A 17 -8.45 -10.89 3.46
C TYR A 17 -9.92 -10.53 3.66
N THR A 18 -10.21 -9.23 3.61
CA THR A 18 -11.58 -8.74 3.67
C THR A 18 -11.89 -8.07 2.35
N HIS A 19 -12.97 -8.51 1.71
CA HIS A 19 -13.38 -7.97 0.42
C HIS A 19 -14.64 -7.13 0.63
N ILE A 20 -14.54 -5.83 0.35
CA ILE A 20 -15.65 -4.90 0.49
C ILE A 20 -16.13 -4.57 -0.91
N GLU A 21 -17.27 -5.14 -1.29
CA GLU A 21 -17.76 -5.07 -2.65
C GLU A 21 -18.93 -4.10 -2.77
N LYS A 22 -18.87 -3.27 -3.79
CA LYS A 22 -19.95 -2.36 -4.17
C LYS A 22 -20.37 -2.61 -5.61
N GLY A 23 -19.93 -3.71 -6.19
CA GLY A 23 -20.25 -4.03 -7.58
C GLY A 23 -19.48 -3.21 -8.59
N SER A 24 -18.30 -2.77 -8.21
CA SER A 24 -17.49 -1.91 -9.06
C SER A 24 -16.70 -2.72 -10.08
N SER A 25 -16.21 -2.04 -11.12
CA SER A 25 -15.26 -2.62 -12.06
C SER A 25 -13.81 -2.30 -11.69
N THR A 26 -13.60 -1.61 -10.58
CA THR A 26 -12.27 -1.26 -10.09
C THR A 26 -12.11 -1.75 -8.65
N VAL A 27 -10.92 -2.25 -8.33
CA VAL A 27 -10.64 -2.73 -6.97
C VAL A 27 -9.31 -2.13 -6.52
N CYS A 28 -9.25 -1.75 -5.24
CA CYS A 28 -8.03 -1.28 -4.60
C CYS A 28 -7.57 -2.32 -3.58
N PHE A 29 -6.39 -2.87 -3.79
CA PHE A 29 -5.76 -3.76 -2.81
C PHE A 29 -4.99 -2.91 -1.81
N MET A 30 -5.21 -3.16 -0.52
CA MET A 30 -4.56 -2.41 0.54
C MET A 30 -3.63 -3.30 1.35
N PHE A 31 -2.47 -2.74 1.68
CA PHE A 31 -1.39 -3.44 2.37
C PHE A 31 -1.03 -2.66 3.63
N SER A 32 -1.34 -3.23 4.79
CA SER A 32 -1.19 -2.53 6.06
C SER A 32 0.27 -2.45 6.50
N GLY A 33 0.53 -1.56 7.44
CA GLY A 33 1.82 -1.45 8.06
C GLY A 33 1.94 -2.38 9.27
N SER A 34 3.17 -2.50 9.77
CA SER A 34 3.39 -3.24 11.00
C SER A 34 2.81 -2.43 12.15
N GLY A 35 1.87 -3.02 12.88
CA GLY A 35 1.21 -2.30 13.97
C GLY A 35 0.33 -1.15 13.52
N TYR A 36 0.02 -1.06 12.22
CA TYR A 36 -0.85 -0.02 11.69
C TYR A 36 -1.88 -0.69 10.79
N ASN A 37 -2.97 -1.13 11.38
CA ASN A 37 -3.95 -1.95 10.69
C ASN A 37 -5.02 -1.12 9.99
N TYR A 38 -6.02 -1.80 9.45
CA TYR A 38 -7.03 -1.14 8.62
C TYR A 38 -8.05 -0.32 9.42
N ASP A 39 -8.06 -0.46 10.75
CA ASP A 39 -8.89 0.38 11.61
C ASP A 39 -8.24 1.72 11.93
N LYS A 40 -6.96 1.87 11.65
CA LYS A 40 -6.25 3.12 11.89
C LYS A 40 -6.69 4.20 10.90
N PRO A 41 -6.54 5.49 11.26
CA PRO A 41 -7.17 6.56 10.49
C PRO A 41 -6.87 6.58 8.99
N LEU A 42 -5.60 6.41 8.60
CA LEU A 42 -5.28 6.49 7.18
C LEU A 42 -6.02 5.45 6.36
N PHE A 43 -6.04 4.20 6.85
CA PHE A 43 -6.73 3.14 6.11
C PHE A 43 -8.22 3.25 6.23
N TYR A 44 -8.72 3.66 7.41
CA TYR A 44 -10.15 3.83 7.56
C TYR A 44 -10.69 4.86 6.57
N TYR A 45 -10.06 6.03 6.53
CA TYR A 45 -10.53 7.09 5.63
C TYR A 45 -10.26 6.77 4.18
N ALA A 46 -9.13 6.12 3.88
CA ALA A 46 -8.85 5.72 2.50
C ALA A 46 -9.91 4.73 2.00
N THR A 47 -10.29 3.78 2.86
CA THR A 47 -11.30 2.81 2.49
C THR A 47 -12.64 3.51 2.22
N MET A 48 -13.03 4.44 3.12
CA MET A 48 -14.27 5.18 2.92
C MET A 48 -14.25 5.96 1.61
N LEU A 49 -13.12 6.61 1.33
CA LEU A 49 -13.00 7.41 0.12
C LEU A 49 -13.08 6.53 -1.13
N MET A 50 -12.41 5.38 -1.12
CA MET A 50 -12.48 4.48 -2.27
C MET A 50 -13.91 4.01 -2.52
N LEU A 51 -14.60 3.61 -1.46
CA LEU A 51 -15.98 3.14 -1.61
C LEU A 51 -16.89 4.26 -2.11
N GLU A 52 -16.65 5.48 -1.64
CA GLU A 52 -17.43 6.63 -2.10
C GLU A 52 -17.24 6.87 -3.59
N LYS A 53 -16.04 6.60 -4.09
CA LYS A 53 -15.73 6.73 -5.51
C LYS A 53 -16.09 5.49 -6.31
N LYS A 54 -16.79 4.56 -5.70
CA LYS A 54 -17.24 3.31 -6.33
C LYS A 54 -16.06 2.44 -6.75
N ILE A 55 -15.12 2.30 -5.84
CA ILE A 55 -13.99 1.40 -6.01
C ILE A 55 -14.09 0.35 -4.90
N ASP A 56 -14.14 -0.92 -5.30
CA ASP A 56 -14.14 -2.00 -4.32
C ASP A 56 -12.79 -2.04 -3.60
N VAL A 57 -12.77 -2.59 -2.39
CA VAL A 57 -11.56 -2.59 -1.56
C VAL A 57 -11.28 -3.99 -1.06
N VAL A 58 -10.01 -4.38 -1.08
CA VAL A 58 -9.56 -5.62 -0.47
C VAL A 58 -8.48 -5.29 0.56
N HIS A 59 -8.76 -5.63 1.83
CA HIS A 59 -7.78 -5.51 2.91
C HIS A 59 -7.08 -6.86 3.05
N ILE A 60 -5.78 -6.90 2.78
CA ILE A 60 -5.02 -8.14 2.93
C ILE A 60 -4.44 -8.19 4.33
N HIS A 61 -4.74 -9.27 5.05
CA HIS A 61 -4.32 -9.42 6.45
C HIS A 61 -3.07 -10.26 6.53
N TYR A 62 -2.04 -9.72 7.13
CA TYR A 62 -0.80 -10.43 7.39
C TYR A 62 -0.18 -9.91 8.67
N SER A 63 0.70 -10.70 9.23
CA SER A 63 1.45 -10.32 10.40
C SER A 63 2.76 -11.10 10.38
N TYR A 64 3.87 -10.40 10.54
CA TYR A 64 5.19 -11.04 10.46
C TYR A 64 5.96 -10.77 11.74
N ASP A 65 6.63 -11.81 12.22
CA ASP A 65 7.42 -11.67 13.45
C ASP A 65 8.77 -11.03 13.12
N GLU A 66 9.53 -10.78 14.18
CA GLU A 66 10.80 -10.10 14.03
C GLU A 66 11.80 -10.93 13.23
N GLN A 67 11.69 -12.25 13.29
CA GLN A 67 12.59 -13.11 12.54
C GLN A 67 12.42 -12.85 11.03
N VAL A 68 11.18 -12.73 10.56
CA VAL A 68 10.92 -12.42 9.17
C VAL A 68 11.36 -10.98 8.85
N MET A 69 11.03 -10.06 9.74
CA MET A 69 11.27 -8.64 9.46
C MET A 69 12.75 -8.28 9.46
N SER A 70 13.61 -9.09 10.07
CA SER A 70 15.03 -8.82 10.08
C SER A 70 15.77 -9.40 8.87
N LYS A 71 15.07 -10.09 7.99
CA LYS A 71 15.69 -10.64 6.79
C LYS A 71 16.00 -9.54 5.79
N PRO A 72 16.90 -9.81 4.83
CA PRO A 72 17.13 -8.84 3.75
C PRO A 72 15.82 -8.50 3.05
N ILE A 73 15.72 -7.27 2.56
CA ILE A 73 14.45 -6.78 2.06
C ILE A 73 13.94 -7.61 0.87
N GLU A 74 14.83 -8.20 0.09
CA GLU A 74 14.39 -9.06 -1.01
C GLU A 74 13.66 -10.28 -0.51
N GLU A 75 14.09 -10.81 0.64
CA GLU A 75 13.44 -11.97 1.23
C GLU A 75 12.12 -11.59 1.88
N VAL A 76 12.06 -10.42 2.53
CA VAL A 76 10.81 -9.92 3.07
C VAL A 76 9.79 -9.75 1.95
N THR A 77 10.22 -9.18 0.82
CA THR A 77 9.35 -9.02 -0.33
C THR A 77 8.77 -10.36 -0.77
N LYS A 78 9.62 -11.39 -0.85
CA LYS A 78 9.16 -12.70 -1.29
C LYS A 78 8.17 -13.31 -0.30
N VAL A 79 8.48 -13.21 0.99
CA VAL A 79 7.58 -13.75 2.01
C VAL A 79 6.21 -13.09 1.90
N MET A 80 6.19 -11.76 1.77
CA MET A 80 4.93 -11.05 1.66
C MET A 80 4.18 -11.43 0.38
N MET A 81 4.88 -11.49 -0.75
CA MET A 81 4.22 -11.81 -2.01
C MET A 81 3.72 -13.24 -2.06
N ASP A 82 4.37 -14.17 -1.35
CA ASP A 82 3.85 -15.53 -1.23
C ASP A 82 2.46 -15.54 -0.58
N ASP A 83 2.19 -14.59 0.32
CA ASP A 83 0.87 -14.46 0.93
C ASP A 83 -0.07 -13.64 0.06
N ILE A 84 0.44 -12.57 -0.55
CA ILE A 84 -0.38 -11.59 -1.27
C ILE A 84 -0.86 -12.14 -2.61
N HIS A 85 0.03 -12.79 -3.35
CA HIS A 85 -0.24 -13.19 -4.73
C HIS A 85 -1.46 -14.10 -4.85
N PRO A 86 -1.61 -15.11 -3.98
CA PRO A 86 -2.82 -15.96 -4.09
C PRO A 86 -4.11 -15.19 -3.86
N ILE A 87 -4.10 -14.19 -2.97
CA ILE A 87 -5.28 -13.37 -2.74
C ILE A 87 -5.59 -12.56 -3.99
N MET A 88 -4.57 -11.94 -4.60
CA MET A 88 -4.80 -11.17 -5.81
C MET A 88 -5.34 -12.04 -6.93
N ASN A 89 -4.78 -13.25 -7.08
CA ASN A 89 -5.27 -14.17 -8.11
C ASN A 89 -6.73 -14.51 -7.89
N GLU A 90 -7.10 -14.79 -6.64
CA GLU A 90 -8.49 -15.14 -6.32
C GLU A 90 -9.44 -13.99 -6.63
N VAL A 91 -9.07 -12.77 -6.22
CA VAL A 91 -9.93 -11.60 -6.42
C VAL A 91 -10.02 -11.23 -7.89
N LEU A 92 -8.92 -11.34 -8.63
CA LEU A 92 -8.86 -10.86 -10.01
C LEU A 92 -9.28 -11.92 -11.03
N LYS A 93 -9.53 -13.16 -10.62
CA LYS A 93 -10.00 -14.16 -11.58
C LYS A 93 -11.38 -13.73 -12.09
N GLY A 94 -11.66 -14.04 -13.34
CA GLY A 94 -12.89 -13.60 -13.97
C GLY A 94 -12.73 -12.23 -14.58
N ASP A 95 -13.84 -11.62 -14.92
CA ASP A 95 -13.83 -10.39 -15.70
C ASP A 95 -14.41 -9.20 -14.95
N GLN A 96 -14.60 -9.30 -13.64
CA GLN A 96 -15.26 -8.22 -12.92
C GLN A 96 -14.40 -6.95 -12.90
N TYR A 97 -13.11 -7.10 -12.59
CA TYR A 97 -12.26 -5.93 -12.39
C TYR A 97 -11.38 -5.68 -13.60
N ASN A 98 -11.28 -4.40 -13.97
CA ASN A 98 -10.40 -3.98 -15.05
C ASN A 98 -8.98 -3.82 -14.51
N GLU A 99 -8.62 -2.60 -14.11
CA GLU A 99 -7.27 -2.31 -13.67
C GLU A 99 -7.26 -2.15 -12.16
N PRO A 100 -6.50 -2.97 -11.41
CA PRO A 100 -6.46 -2.79 -9.97
C PRO A 100 -5.63 -1.57 -9.58
N MET A 101 -5.93 -1.04 -8.39
CA MET A 101 -5.11 -0.03 -7.72
C MET A 101 -4.46 -0.67 -6.52
N PHE A 102 -3.34 -0.09 -6.09
CA PHE A 102 -2.61 -0.60 -4.93
C PHE A 102 -2.31 0.53 -3.97
N LEU A 103 -2.56 0.29 -2.70
CA LEU A 103 -2.32 1.28 -1.65
C LEU A 103 -1.64 0.57 -0.48
N GLY A 104 -0.47 1.04 -0.09
CA GLY A 104 0.25 0.45 1.01
C GLY A 104 0.85 1.49 1.93
N LYS A 105 1.05 1.12 3.19
CA LYS A 105 1.67 2.00 4.17
C LYS A 105 2.85 1.29 4.82
N SER A 106 3.99 1.98 4.88
CA SER A 106 5.16 1.50 5.60
C SER A 106 5.54 0.10 5.13
N LEU A 107 5.42 -0.91 5.98
CA LEU A 107 5.68 -2.30 5.57
C LEU A 107 4.93 -2.65 4.28
N GLY A 108 3.71 -2.17 4.14
CA GLY A 108 2.91 -2.44 2.96
C GLY A 108 3.42 -1.83 1.69
N THR A 109 4.38 -0.89 1.77
CA THR A 109 4.98 -0.33 0.56
C THR A 109 6.05 -1.25 -0.03
N ILE A 110 6.51 -2.24 0.73
CA ILE A 110 7.52 -3.18 0.23
C ILE A 110 7.00 -3.96 -0.97
N PRO A 111 5.87 -4.67 -0.87
CA PRO A 111 5.39 -5.41 -2.04
C PRO A 111 5.05 -4.50 -3.21
N ILE A 112 4.58 -3.29 -2.95
CA ILE A 112 4.25 -2.37 -4.04
C ILE A 112 5.52 -1.99 -4.80
N ALA A 113 6.53 -1.49 -4.09
CA ALA A 113 7.74 -0.98 -4.75
C ALA A 113 8.60 -2.10 -5.33
N ASN A 114 8.77 -3.18 -4.57
CA ASN A 114 9.74 -4.20 -4.96
C ASN A 114 9.15 -5.31 -5.81
N ASP A 115 7.84 -5.34 -5.99
CA ASP A 115 7.24 -6.37 -6.83
C ASP A 115 6.21 -5.80 -7.79
N LEU A 116 5.11 -5.23 -7.27
CA LEU A 116 3.96 -4.88 -8.11
C LEU A 116 4.29 -3.79 -9.13
N MET A 117 5.12 -2.82 -8.76
CA MET A 117 5.53 -1.77 -9.70
C MET A 117 6.34 -2.31 -10.87
N LYS A 118 6.93 -3.50 -10.72
CA LYS A 118 7.79 -4.08 -11.74
C LYS A 118 7.07 -5.05 -12.65
N ARG A 119 5.78 -5.32 -12.40
CA ARG A 119 5.04 -6.29 -13.19
C ARG A 119 4.40 -5.64 -14.40
N LYS A 120 4.55 -6.26 -15.56
CA LYS A 120 4.01 -5.74 -16.81
C LYS A 120 2.49 -5.61 -16.76
N GLU A 121 1.83 -6.58 -16.11
CA GLU A 121 0.37 -6.58 -16.08
C GLU A 121 -0.19 -5.42 -15.28
N PHE A 122 0.63 -4.74 -14.47
CA PHE A 122 0.16 -3.62 -13.65
C PHE A 122 0.79 -2.30 -14.05
N LEU A 123 1.30 -2.19 -15.28
CA LEU A 123 1.92 -0.94 -15.72
C LEU A 123 0.98 0.26 -15.65
N GLN A 124 -0.31 0.05 -15.84
CA GLN A 124 -1.29 1.14 -15.82
C GLN A 124 -1.96 1.32 -14.46
N SER A 125 -1.63 0.47 -13.50
CA SER A 125 -2.25 0.54 -12.17
C SER A 125 -1.75 1.77 -11.42
N LYS A 126 -2.66 2.44 -10.71
CA LYS A 126 -2.28 3.53 -9.83
C LYS A 126 -1.70 2.97 -8.54
N MET A 127 -0.65 3.62 -8.08
CA MET A 127 0.08 3.17 -6.89
C MET A 127 0.06 4.28 -5.86
N ILE A 128 -0.44 3.98 -4.66
CA ILE A 128 -0.46 4.92 -3.55
C ILE A 128 0.44 4.37 -2.46
N VAL A 129 1.50 5.09 -2.16
CA VAL A 129 2.46 4.67 -1.15
C VAL A 129 2.49 5.69 -0.04
N LEU A 130 2.08 5.26 1.14
CA LEU A 130 2.02 6.08 2.33
C LEU A 130 3.21 5.73 3.22
N THR A 131 3.96 6.73 3.61
CA THR A 131 5.16 6.60 4.43
C THR A 131 6.05 5.46 3.93
N PRO A 132 6.48 5.55 2.65
CA PRO A 132 7.32 4.47 2.11
C PRO A 132 8.67 4.41 2.81
N LEU A 133 9.25 3.21 2.81
CA LEU A 133 10.48 2.93 3.54
C LEU A 133 11.69 3.35 2.71
N LEU A 134 11.84 4.64 2.49
CA LEU A 134 12.81 5.20 1.55
C LEU A 134 14.27 5.01 1.97
N THR A 135 14.53 4.67 3.23
CA THR A 135 15.91 4.36 3.62
C THR A 135 16.40 3.06 2.99
N PHE A 136 15.51 2.21 2.52
CA PHE A 136 15.90 1.04 1.75
C PHE A 136 16.11 1.46 0.31
N GLU A 137 17.33 1.27 -0.18
CA GLU A 137 17.69 1.72 -1.51
C GLU A 137 16.82 1.10 -2.59
N SER A 138 16.46 -0.17 -2.44
CA SER A 138 15.62 -0.84 -3.45
C SER A 138 14.23 -0.21 -3.53
N ILE A 139 13.68 0.21 -2.39
CA ILE A 139 12.37 0.85 -2.37
C ILE A 139 12.46 2.20 -3.08
N PHE A 140 13.44 3.01 -2.71
CA PHE A 140 13.61 4.31 -3.34
C PHE A 140 13.83 4.19 -4.85
N ASP A 141 14.74 3.29 -5.25
CA ASP A 141 15.05 3.13 -6.67
C ASP A 141 13.84 2.65 -7.47
N SER A 142 13.06 1.72 -6.90
CA SER A 142 11.88 1.22 -7.60
C SER A 142 10.88 2.33 -7.85
N ILE A 143 10.63 3.17 -6.84
CA ILE A 143 9.69 4.27 -6.99
C ILE A 143 10.23 5.30 -7.99
N LEU A 144 11.52 5.62 -7.86
CA LEU A 144 12.13 6.63 -8.73
C LEU A 144 12.05 6.25 -10.21
N HIS A 145 12.19 4.97 -10.52
CA HIS A 145 12.19 4.51 -11.91
C HIS A 145 10.84 4.03 -12.38
N SER A 146 9.80 4.15 -11.54
CA SER A 146 8.45 3.77 -11.89
C SER A 146 7.81 4.86 -12.75
N SER A 147 7.00 4.46 -13.72
CA SER A 147 6.21 5.40 -14.52
C SER A 147 4.76 5.48 -14.02
N HIS A 148 4.44 4.77 -12.96
CA HIS A 148 3.06 4.71 -12.47
C HIS A 148 2.58 6.07 -11.98
N GLU A 149 1.33 6.37 -12.27
CA GLU A 149 0.65 7.49 -11.62
C GLU A 149 0.21 7.05 -10.24
N GLY A 150 0.03 8.02 -9.37
CA GLY A 150 -0.42 7.73 -8.03
C GLY A 150 -0.03 8.82 -7.06
N LEU A 151 0.20 8.41 -5.83
CA LEU A 151 0.42 9.35 -4.74
C LEU A 151 1.46 8.79 -3.79
N LEU A 152 2.36 9.65 -3.34
CA LEU A 152 3.30 9.32 -2.29
C LEU A 152 3.10 10.33 -1.17
N VAL A 153 2.85 9.84 0.05
CA VAL A 153 2.66 10.70 1.21
C VAL A 153 3.71 10.34 2.26
N ILE A 154 4.39 11.35 2.77
CA ILE A 154 5.37 11.13 3.84
C ILE A 154 5.43 12.38 4.71
N GLY A 155 5.65 12.18 6.00
CA GLY A 155 5.85 13.31 6.91
C GLY A 155 7.30 13.72 6.95
N ASP A 156 7.56 15.02 7.13
CA ASP A 156 8.95 15.48 7.16
C ASP A 156 9.64 15.17 8.49
N LYS A 157 8.90 14.63 9.47
CA LYS A 157 9.49 14.12 10.71
C LYS A 157 9.60 12.59 10.72
N ASP A 158 9.25 11.96 9.61
CA ASP A 158 9.41 10.52 9.43
C ASP A 158 10.90 10.21 9.30
N HIS A 159 11.39 9.18 9.99
CA HIS A 159 12.81 8.86 9.91
C HIS A 159 13.22 8.32 8.54
N HIS A 160 12.26 7.98 7.68
CA HIS A 160 12.56 7.61 6.30
C HIS A 160 12.56 8.80 5.35
N TYR A 161 12.23 9.99 5.86
CA TYR A 161 12.20 11.19 5.03
C TYR A 161 13.62 11.65 4.74
N ASN A 162 13.87 12.02 3.49
CA ASN A 162 15.15 12.57 3.06
C ASN A 162 14.85 13.57 1.96
N ALA A 163 15.24 14.84 2.21
CA ALA A 163 14.86 15.91 1.29
C ALA A 163 15.45 15.70 -0.11
N ASN A 164 16.69 15.18 -0.20
CA ASN A 164 17.30 14.94 -1.50
C ASN A 164 16.55 13.88 -2.29
N GLN A 165 16.14 12.81 -1.61
CA GLN A 165 15.35 11.75 -2.27
C GLN A 165 14.01 12.31 -2.74
N ILE A 166 13.34 13.09 -1.89
CA ILE A 166 12.05 13.66 -2.25
C ILE A 166 12.19 14.56 -3.47
N ASP A 167 13.26 15.38 -3.52
CA ASP A 167 13.50 16.23 -4.68
C ASP A 167 13.61 15.40 -5.96
N GLN A 168 14.29 14.27 -5.89
CA GLN A 168 14.42 13.39 -7.07
C GLN A 168 13.06 12.79 -7.46
N LEU A 169 12.25 12.46 -6.46
CA LEU A 169 10.95 11.82 -6.73
C LEU A 169 9.95 12.77 -7.37
N TYR A 170 10.16 14.07 -7.30
CA TYR A 170 9.29 15.01 -8.01
C TYR A 170 9.34 14.83 -9.52
N LYS A 171 10.35 14.15 -10.03
CA LYS A 171 10.43 13.86 -11.47
C LYS A 171 9.52 12.71 -11.90
N THR A 172 8.98 11.96 -10.95
CA THR A 172 8.13 10.82 -11.26
C THR A 172 6.70 11.28 -11.54
N ASN A 173 5.85 10.38 -11.91
CA ASN A 173 4.43 10.68 -12.13
C ASN A 173 3.59 10.65 -10.85
N UNK A 174 4.11 10.42 -9.75
CA UNK A 174 3.43 10.37 -8.57
C UNK A 174 3.26 11.76 -8.09
N UNK A 175 2.41 11.99 -7.41
CA UNK A 175 2.20 13.07 -6.72
C UNK A 175 2.87 12.86 -5.52
N ILE A 176 3.47 13.92 -5.01
CA ILE A 176 4.24 13.85 -3.76
C ILE A 176 3.62 14.82 -2.76
N ASP A 177 3.20 14.32 -1.62
CA ASP A 177 2.60 15.13 -0.57
C ASP A 177 3.44 14.97 0.70
N VAL A 178 4.24 15.97 1.03
CA VAL A 178 5.04 15.98 2.24
C VAL A 178 4.23 16.70 3.32
N ILE A 179 3.92 15.98 4.39
CA ILE A 179 3.10 16.54 5.47
C ILE A 179 4.04 17.16 6.50
N LYS A 180 3.91 18.45 6.67
CA LYS A 180 4.78 19.20 7.58
C LYS A 180 4.55 18.75 9.02
N ASN A 181 5.65 18.50 9.73
CA ASN A 181 5.66 18.12 11.14
C ASN A 181 5.01 16.78 11.45
N ALA A 182 4.78 15.95 10.43
CA ALA A 182 4.18 14.64 10.65
C ALA A 182 5.25 13.57 10.78
N ASN A 183 4.99 12.61 11.67
CA ASN A 183 5.90 11.48 11.88
C ASN A 183 5.53 10.30 10.99
N HIS A 184 6.09 9.12 11.28
CA HIS A 184 5.86 7.93 10.45
C HIS A 184 4.40 7.46 10.46
N SER A 185 3.64 7.80 11.49
CA SER A 185 2.21 7.48 11.55
C SER A 185 1.35 8.56 10.89
N VAL A 186 1.99 9.58 10.35
CA VAL A 186 1.35 10.75 9.76
C VAL A 186 0.54 11.52 10.82
N ASN A 187 1.15 11.67 11.99
CA ASN A 187 0.57 12.51 13.05
C ASN A 187 1.31 13.83 13.09
N UNK A 188 0.58 14.71 12.80
CA UNK A 188 1.14 15.81 12.80
C UNK A 188 0.97 16.43 13.88
N GLY A 189 0.21 16.25 14.76
CA GLY A 189 -0.31 16.87 15.94
C GLY A 189 -1.76 17.23 15.77
N GLY A 190 -2.61 16.38 16.20
CA GLY A 190 -4.03 16.69 16.20
C GLY A 190 -4.67 16.52 14.84
N PHE A 191 -5.35 17.52 14.39
CA PHE A 191 -6.25 17.42 13.25
C PHE A 191 -5.58 17.41 11.89
N GLU A 192 -4.29 17.60 11.84
CA GLU A 192 -3.61 17.71 10.54
C GLU A 192 -3.61 16.38 9.76
N THR A 193 -3.69 15.28 10.49
CA THR A 193 -3.74 13.98 9.83
C THR A 193 -4.95 13.85 8.93
N GLU A 194 -6.08 14.40 9.36
CA GLU A 194 -7.31 14.33 8.59
C GLU A 194 -7.21 15.12 7.28
N ILE A 195 -6.52 16.22 7.31
CA ILE A 195 -6.34 17.05 6.13
C ILE A 195 -5.58 16.32 5.02
N UNK A 196 -4.77 15.74 5.54
CA UNK A 196 -4.00 15.08 4.66
C UNK A 196 -4.67 14.18 3.82
N LEU A 197 -5.50 13.56 4.29
CA LEU A 197 -6.23 12.53 3.59
C LEU A 197 -7.28 13.08 2.63
N LYS A 198 -7.65 14.31 2.80
CA LYS A 198 -8.67 14.91 1.95
C LYS A 198 -8.10 15.59 0.71
N ARG A 199 -6.79 15.69 0.61
CA ARG A 199 -6.14 16.24 -0.56
C ARG A 199 -6.01 15.15 -1.63
#